data_ab7cb36630b81e17a745d5e94c0af4fe
#
_entry.id   ab7cb36630b81e17a745d5e94c0af4fe
#
_cell.length_a   1.000
_cell.length_b   1.000
_cell.length_c   1.000
_cell.angle_alpha   90.00
_cell.angle_beta   90.00
_cell.angle_gamma   90.00
#
_symmetry.space_group_name_H-M   'P 1'
#
loop_
_entity.id
_entity.type
_entity.pdbx_description
1 polymer ?
#
loop_
_entity_poly.entity_id
_entity_poly.type
_entity_poly.pdbx_seq_one_letter_code
_entity_poly.pdbx_strand_id
1 'polypeptide(L)'
;MTGSLATADVLPRRAALERMALGFGGLALNSLLAEQARAGGTPRPQALFPARARRVIFLFMHGGPSHVDLFDYKPKLQEYNGKPLPFPERKVQFAKRGNLLKPPWPLRQVGQCGHWMSELWQHLPKVADELCMLHSLCETNVSHGGACMKIHTGDEALLRPSMGAWVNYGLGSENNNLPGFVTICPTSLHGGSDNFGPAFLPAEFGGVPLGTPGYPNTPAADAHFHYMSNERVSPRRQALQLGLLRRMHERESAAGNAGAQLEDRLRSFELAFRMQMAAPEATDLSAESEATRKLYGMDDPRTGNFARECIMARRLAERGVRFIQVSHAHSLKFNNEQWDQHSHLEKGHSINVGQIDKPITGLILDLKARGLLDDTLVLWGGEFGRTPTTQQGNGPVGRDHHPDGFTMWMAGAGVKGGLRYGKTDKFGYHAVENRCTIHDLHATILHLLGIDHTKLTYQHNGRDFRLTDVYGEVAQGILA
;
A
#
# COMPACT_ATOMS: atom_id res chain seq x y z
N MET A 1 76.32 28.71 34.24
CA MET A 1 75.20 27.77 34.57
C MET A 1 73.99 28.21 33.80
N THR A 2 73.74 27.63 32.63
CA THR A 2 72.66 27.97 31.72
C THR A 2 71.56 26.93 31.87
N GLY A 3 70.44 27.35 32.47
CA GLY A 3 69.25 26.50 32.59
C GLY A 3 68.43 26.55 31.30
N SER A 4 68.27 25.40 30.66
CA SER A 4 67.44 25.20 29.49
C SER A 4 65.94 25.22 29.90
N LEU A 5 65.18 26.16 29.38
CA LEU A 5 63.71 26.16 29.44
C LEU A 5 63.21 25.11 28.44
N ALA A 6 62.56 24.09 28.95
CA ALA A 6 61.87 23.08 28.14
C ALA A 6 60.67 23.75 27.40
N THR A 7 60.72 23.71 26.08
CA THR A 7 59.59 24.13 25.22
C THR A 7 58.45 23.15 25.41
N ALA A 8 57.32 23.64 25.88
CA ALA A 8 56.09 22.89 25.94
C ALA A 8 55.64 22.58 24.49
N ASP A 9 55.62 21.31 24.13
CA ASP A 9 55.05 20.83 22.85
C ASP A 9 53.55 21.20 22.76
N VAL A 10 53.26 22.18 21.96
CA VAL A 10 51.87 22.56 21.66
C VAL A 10 51.33 21.49 20.72
N LEU A 11 50.52 20.60 21.24
CA LEU A 11 49.81 19.59 20.46
C LEU A 11 48.92 20.26 19.41
N PRO A 12 48.98 19.80 18.14
CA PRO A 12 48.02 20.26 17.10
C PRO A 12 46.58 20.05 17.55
N ARG A 13 45.72 20.97 17.23
CA ARG A 13 44.26 20.91 17.61
C ARG A 13 43.62 19.53 17.35
N ARG A 14 44.03 18.87 16.27
CA ARG A 14 43.58 17.53 15.93
C ARG A 14 44.02 16.46 16.94
N ALA A 15 45.27 16.48 17.35
CA ALA A 15 45.81 15.55 18.38
C ALA A 15 45.23 15.82 19.78
N ALA A 16 44.87 17.07 20.09
CA ALA A 16 44.21 17.42 21.35
C ALA A 16 42.75 16.88 21.33
N LEU A 17 42.02 16.98 20.20
CA LEU A 17 40.69 16.42 20.03
C LEU A 17 40.70 14.88 20.07
N GLU A 18 41.69 14.25 19.47
CA GLU A 18 41.88 12.78 19.51
C GLU A 18 42.15 12.28 20.92
N ARG A 19 42.94 13.01 21.74
CA ARG A 19 43.18 12.64 23.14
C ARG A 19 42.00 12.92 24.07
N MET A 20 41.19 13.95 23.82
CA MET A 20 39.93 14.15 24.53
C MET A 20 38.87 13.11 24.15
N ALA A 21 38.94 12.58 22.93
CA ALA A 21 38.04 11.52 22.47
C ALA A 21 38.37 10.12 23.09
N LEU A 22 39.53 9.94 23.71
CA LEU A 22 39.93 8.67 24.40
C LEU A 22 39.32 8.49 25.81
N GLY A 23 38.51 9.46 26.27
CA GLY A 23 37.74 9.36 27.49
C GLY A 23 36.29 8.88 27.24
N PHE A 24 35.42 9.10 28.24
CA PHE A 24 33.98 8.75 28.18
C PHE A 24 33.26 9.27 26.92
N GLY A 25 33.70 10.41 26.36
CA GLY A 25 33.20 10.93 25.09
C GLY A 25 33.56 10.08 23.87
N GLY A 26 34.70 9.41 23.87
CA GLY A 26 35.10 8.49 22.80
C GLY A 26 34.31 7.18 22.82
N LEU A 27 33.96 6.68 24.00
CA LEU A 27 33.05 5.53 24.15
C LEU A 27 31.62 5.87 23.71
N ALA A 28 31.11 7.07 24.04
CA ALA A 28 29.83 7.53 23.63
C ALA A 28 29.78 7.79 22.11
N LEU A 29 30.82 8.39 21.52
CA LEU A 29 30.92 8.61 20.07
C LEU A 29 31.07 7.28 19.30
N ASN A 30 31.83 6.32 19.81
CA ASN A 30 31.94 4.99 19.23
C ASN A 30 30.65 4.20 19.37
N SER A 31 29.85 4.38 20.42
CA SER A 31 28.52 3.78 20.53
C SER A 31 27.53 4.41 19.56
N LEU A 32 27.57 5.74 19.40
CA LEU A 32 26.74 6.47 18.42
C LEU A 32 27.13 6.14 16.97
N LEU A 33 28.42 6.00 16.68
CA LEU A 33 28.92 5.57 15.37
C LEU A 33 28.60 4.10 15.09
N ALA A 34 28.64 3.24 16.13
CA ALA A 34 28.21 1.85 16.04
C ALA A 34 26.68 1.72 15.90
N GLU A 35 25.91 2.61 16.50
CA GLU A 35 24.45 2.72 16.28
C GLU A 35 24.14 3.26 14.90
N GLN A 36 24.85 4.28 14.39
CA GLN A 36 24.73 4.75 13.01
C GLN A 36 25.17 3.70 11.98
N ALA A 37 26.22 2.93 12.26
CA ALA A 37 26.65 1.81 11.44
C ALA A 37 25.63 0.63 11.47
N ARG A 38 24.93 0.46 12.59
CA ARG A 38 23.79 -0.49 12.70
C ARG A 38 22.53 0.03 12.02
N ALA A 39 22.29 1.33 12.05
CA ALA A 39 21.19 1.97 11.32
C ALA A 39 21.40 1.98 9.79
N GLY A 40 22.64 1.97 9.32
CA GLY A 40 23.00 1.83 7.90
C GLY A 40 23.16 0.38 7.42
N GLY A 41 22.95 -0.61 8.31
CA GLY A 41 22.95 -2.02 7.94
C GLY A 41 21.70 -2.35 7.13
N THR A 42 21.86 -3.07 5.99
CA THR A 42 20.74 -3.70 5.29
C THR A 42 19.86 -4.43 6.30
N PRO A 43 18.55 -4.17 6.31
CA PRO A 43 17.67 -4.91 7.20
C PRO A 43 17.82 -6.38 6.88
N ARG A 44 18.16 -7.17 7.87
CA ARG A 44 18.10 -8.62 7.72
C ARG A 44 16.61 -8.98 7.70
N PRO A 45 16.16 -9.81 6.78
CA PRO A 45 14.80 -10.33 6.79
C PRO A 45 14.50 -10.87 8.20
N GLN A 46 13.61 -10.21 8.91
CA GLN A 46 13.22 -10.64 10.25
C GLN A 46 11.76 -11.10 10.22
N ALA A 47 11.52 -12.22 9.51
CA ALA A 47 10.36 -13.02 9.86
C ALA A 47 10.61 -13.55 11.27
N LEU A 48 9.88 -13.03 12.24
CA LEU A 48 10.02 -13.42 13.66
C LEU A 48 9.21 -14.68 13.97
N PHE A 49 8.32 -15.06 13.06
CA PHE A 49 7.49 -16.28 13.10
C PHE A 49 7.16 -16.74 11.67
N PRO A 50 6.66 -17.98 11.50
CA PRO A 50 6.37 -18.50 10.16
C PRO A 50 5.37 -17.59 9.42
N ALA A 51 5.82 -17.04 8.29
CA ALA A 51 4.97 -16.22 7.43
C ALA A 51 3.89 -17.07 6.75
N ARG A 52 2.66 -16.56 6.72
CA ARG A 52 1.56 -17.08 5.92
C ARG A 52 1.51 -16.42 4.54
N ALA A 53 1.79 -15.13 4.50
CA ALA A 53 1.92 -14.34 3.29
C ALA A 53 3.40 -14.17 2.91
N ARG A 54 3.71 -14.33 1.64
CA ARG A 54 5.01 -13.96 1.07
C ARG A 54 4.93 -12.62 0.36
N ARG A 55 3.74 -12.28 -0.15
CA ARG A 55 3.51 -11.04 -0.92
C ARG A 55 2.10 -10.49 -0.71
N VAL A 56 1.93 -9.21 -1.04
CA VAL A 56 0.66 -8.48 -0.92
C VAL A 56 0.32 -7.87 -2.27
N ILE A 57 -0.93 -8.01 -2.70
CA ILE A 57 -1.54 -7.25 -3.79
C ILE A 57 -2.62 -6.37 -3.16
N PHE A 58 -2.42 -5.06 -3.13
CA PHE A 58 -3.39 -4.10 -2.61
C PHE A 58 -4.15 -3.44 -3.76
N LEU A 59 -5.42 -3.80 -3.91
CA LEU A 59 -6.36 -3.21 -4.84
C LEU A 59 -6.99 -1.98 -4.18
N PHE A 60 -6.42 -0.82 -4.41
CA PHE A 60 -6.83 0.43 -3.77
C PHE A 60 -7.89 1.16 -4.60
N MET A 61 -9.07 1.32 -4.01
CA MET A 61 -10.25 1.95 -4.60
C MET A 61 -10.33 3.41 -4.17
N HIS A 62 -9.62 4.28 -4.87
CA HIS A 62 -9.48 5.68 -4.51
C HIS A 62 -10.83 6.44 -4.52
N GLY A 63 -11.17 7.05 -3.40
CA GLY A 63 -12.39 7.83 -3.25
C GLY A 63 -13.43 7.24 -2.29
N GLY A 64 -13.18 6.08 -1.68
CA GLY A 64 -14.03 5.51 -0.62
C GLY A 64 -15.32 4.85 -1.12
N PRO A 65 -15.28 3.56 -1.51
CA PRO A 65 -16.47 2.79 -1.90
C PRO A 65 -17.52 2.73 -0.80
N SER A 66 -18.80 2.83 -1.16
CA SER A 66 -19.90 2.76 -0.21
C SER A 66 -20.16 1.33 0.25
N HIS A 67 -19.80 1.04 1.48
CA HIS A 67 -19.99 -0.29 2.08
C HIS A 67 -21.46 -0.69 2.17
N VAL A 68 -22.37 0.23 2.52
CA VAL A 68 -23.80 -0.05 2.65
C VAL A 68 -24.46 -0.35 1.29
N ASP A 69 -23.90 0.12 0.19
CA ASP A 69 -24.41 -0.14 -1.15
C ASP A 69 -23.80 -1.39 -1.78
N LEU A 70 -22.63 -1.85 -1.29
CA LEU A 70 -21.87 -2.92 -1.94
C LEU A 70 -21.86 -4.24 -1.14
N PHE A 71 -21.71 -4.21 0.20
CA PHE A 71 -21.44 -5.40 1.00
C PHE A 71 -22.14 -5.47 2.35
N ASP A 72 -22.51 -4.34 2.95
CA ASP A 72 -23.00 -4.29 4.32
C ASP A 72 -24.52 -4.10 4.36
N TYR A 73 -25.27 -5.19 4.20
CA TYR A 73 -26.73 -5.19 4.18
C TYR A 73 -27.34 -4.71 5.48
N LYS A 74 -28.16 -3.66 5.43
CA LYS A 74 -28.86 -3.04 6.56
C LYS A 74 -30.38 -2.95 6.31
N PRO A 75 -31.18 -3.88 6.84
CA PRO A 75 -32.65 -3.83 6.70
C PRO A 75 -33.23 -2.50 7.17
N LYS A 76 -32.64 -1.89 8.21
CA LYS A 76 -33.10 -0.59 8.73
C LYS A 76 -32.97 0.56 7.71
N LEU A 77 -32.05 0.50 6.76
CA LEU A 77 -31.99 1.49 5.69
C LEU A 77 -33.21 1.41 4.76
N GLN A 78 -33.78 0.22 4.55
CA GLN A 78 -35.03 0.06 3.80
C GLN A 78 -36.22 0.65 4.57
N GLU A 79 -36.33 0.31 5.86
CA GLU A 79 -37.43 0.73 6.74
C GLU A 79 -37.45 2.25 7.00
N TYR A 80 -36.27 2.84 7.13
CA TYR A 80 -36.11 4.26 7.47
C TYR A 80 -35.73 5.13 6.27
N ASN A 81 -35.82 4.62 5.07
CA ASN A 81 -35.49 5.40 3.87
C ASN A 81 -36.26 6.73 3.84
N GLY A 82 -35.56 7.83 3.60
CA GLY A 82 -36.13 9.17 3.59
C GLY A 82 -36.37 9.80 4.97
N LYS A 83 -36.09 9.10 6.09
CA LYS A 83 -36.19 9.63 7.45
C LYS A 83 -34.83 10.13 7.95
N PRO A 84 -34.79 11.07 8.91
CA PRO A 84 -33.54 11.48 9.54
C PRO A 84 -32.91 10.31 10.31
N LEU A 85 -31.58 10.36 10.48
CA LEU A 85 -30.85 9.42 11.30
C LEU A 85 -31.32 9.54 12.78
N PRO A 86 -31.63 8.45 13.48
CA PRO A 86 -32.27 8.51 14.81
C PRO A 86 -31.28 8.79 15.97
N PHE A 87 -30.04 9.21 15.67
CA PHE A 87 -29.04 9.57 16.68
C PHE A 87 -28.17 10.73 16.17
N PRO A 88 -27.43 11.42 17.06
CA PRO A 88 -26.54 12.49 16.68
C PRO A 88 -25.43 12.00 15.76
N GLU A 89 -25.17 12.75 14.70
CA GLU A 89 -24.13 12.48 13.74
C GLU A 89 -22.84 13.23 14.07
N ARG A 90 -21.69 12.69 13.64
CA ARG A 90 -20.45 13.44 13.61
C ARG A 90 -20.62 14.67 12.72
N LYS A 91 -20.10 15.82 13.12
CA LYS A 91 -20.12 17.03 12.27
C LYS A 91 -19.40 16.75 10.96
N VAL A 92 -20.08 17.03 9.84
CA VAL A 92 -19.48 16.97 8.50
C VAL A 92 -18.72 18.25 8.23
N GLN A 93 -17.64 18.12 7.49
CA GLN A 93 -16.77 19.26 7.19
C GLN A 93 -17.27 20.06 5.96
N PHE A 94 -17.88 19.41 4.98
CA PHE A 94 -18.06 19.98 3.65
C PHE A 94 -19.51 20.19 3.21
N ALA A 95 -20.50 19.49 3.77
CA ALA A 95 -21.88 19.63 3.33
C ALA A 95 -22.89 19.32 4.44
N LYS A 96 -24.13 19.79 4.25
CA LYS A 96 -25.25 19.37 5.11
C LYS A 96 -25.65 17.95 4.75
N ARG A 97 -25.91 17.14 5.75
CA ARG A 97 -26.47 15.79 5.57
C ARG A 97 -27.96 15.83 5.30
N GLY A 98 -28.39 14.89 4.50
CA GLY A 98 -29.79 14.62 4.27
C GLY A 98 -30.30 13.46 5.12
N ASN A 99 -31.35 12.85 4.64
CA ASN A 99 -32.01 11.71 5.28
C ASN A 99 -31.31 10.38 4.94
N LEU A 100 -31.64 9.33 5.70
CA LEU A 100 -31.23 7.96 5.41
C LEU A 100 -31.61 7.58 3.98
N LEU A 101 -30.70 6.92 3.31
CA LEU A 101 -30.83 6.45 1.94
C LEU A 101 -30.67 4.93 1.89
N LYS A 102 -31.70 4.22 1.42
CA LYS A 102 -31.57 2.80 1.11
C LYS A 102 -30.60 2.59 -0.06
N PRO A 103 -29.89 1.46 -0.12
CA PRO A 103 -29.12 1.10 -1.30
C PRO A 103 -29.99 1.13 -2.57
N PRO A 104 -29.50 1.70 -3.70
CA PRO A 104 -30.22 1.69 -4.96
C PRO A 104 -30.39 0.29 -5.54
N TRP A 105 -29.46 -0.61 -5.21
CA TRP A 105 -29.48 -2.00 -5.69
C TRP A 105 -29.82 -2.97 -4.57
N PRO A 106 -30.56 -4.04 -4.87
CA PRO A 106 -30.71 -5.14 -3.94
C PRO A 106 -29.35 -5.75 -3.56
N LEU A 107 -29.21 -6.12 -2.29
CA LEU A 107 -28.13 -6.99 -1.83
C LEU A 107 -28.67 -8.39 -1.65
N ARG A 108 -27.92 -9.39 -2.07
CA ARG A 108 -28.25 -10.82 -1.92
C ARG A 108 -27.13 -11.57 -1.24
N GLN A 109 -27.47 -12.70 -0.62
CA GLN A 109 -26.49 -13.63 -0.09
C GLN A 109 -25.87 -14.44 -1.24
N VAL A 110 -24.54 -14.60 -1.19
CA VAL A 110 -23.75 -15.28 -2.22
C VAL A 110 -22.71 -16.19 -1.57
N GLY A 111 -22.23 -17.18 -2.32
CA GLY A 111 -21.33 -18.20 -1.82
C GLY A 111 -21.99 -19.16 -0.83
N GLN A 112 -21.27 -20.17 -0.40
CA GLN A 112 -21.72 -21.07 0.69
C GLN A 112 -21.66 -20.34 2.05
N CYS A 113 -20.74 -19.38 2.19
CA CYS A 113 -20.58 -18.52 3.37
C CYS A 113 -21.74 -17.53 3.59
N GLY A 114 -22.57 -17.28 2.56
CA GLY A 114 -23.70 -16.36 2.64
C GLY A 114 -23.30 -14.89 2.78
N HIS A 115 -22.20 -14.45 2.20
CA HIS A 115 -21.85 -13.02 2.16
C HIS A 115 -22.92 -12.19 1.49
N TRP A 116 -23.20 -11.00 2.01
CA TRP A 116 -24.08 -10.04 1.36
C TRP A 116 -23.29 -9.28 0.29
N MET A 117 -23.80 -9.28 -0.94
CA MET A 117 -23.23 -8.50 -2.03
C MET A 117 -24.34 -7.83 -2.84
N SER A 118 -24.08 -6.61 -3.30
CA SER A 118 -24.94 -5.90 -4.24
C SER A 118 -25.05 -6.65 -5.56
N GLU A 119 -26.21 -6.56 -6.21
CA GLU A 119 -26.41 -7.11 -7.56
C GLU A 119 -25.53 -6.47 -8.63
N LEU A 120 -24.83 -5.38 -8.32
CA LEU A 120 -23.79 -4.83 -9.20
C LEU A 120 -22.66 -5.83 -9.46
N TRP A 121 -22.33 -6.67 -8.47
CA TRP A 121 -21.32 -7.70 -8.58
C TRP A 121 -21.86 -8.93 -9.33
N GLN A 122 -21.43 -9.09 -10.58
CA GLN A 122 -21.86 -10.21 -11.45
C GLN A 122 -20.86 -11.37 -11.46
N HIS A 123 -19.59 -11.09 -11.14
CA HIS A 123 -18.50 -12.06 -11.19
C HIS A 123 -17.93 -12.37 -9.79
N LEU A 124 -17.73 -11.38 -8.93
CA LEU A 124 -17.17 -11.53 -7.58
C LEU A 124 -17.88 -12.60 -6.72
N PRO A 125 -19.19 -12.83 -6.84
CA PRO A 125 -19.88 -13.93 -6.15
C PRO A 125 -19.27 -15.33 -6.37
N LYS A 126 -18.56 -15.55 -7.48
CA LYS A 126 -17.91 -16.83 -7.79
C LYS A 126 -16.74 -17.16 -6.85
N VAL A 127 -16.19 -16.17 -6.20
CA VAL A 127 -15.06 -16.28 -5.27
C VAL A 127 -15.44 -15.82 -3.86
N ALA A 128 -16.73 -15.70 -3.55
CA ALA A 128 -17.21 -15.20 -2.26
C ALA A 128 -16.64 -15.99 -1.07
N ASP A 129 -16.52 -17.31 -1.21
CA ASP A 129 -16.01 -18.18 -0.15
C ASP A 129 -14.49 -18.04 0.10
N GLU A 130 -13.76 -17.36 -0.78
CA GLU A 130 -12.35 -16.99 -0.59
C GLU A 130 -12.18 -15.68 0.17
N LEU A 131 -13.24 -14.87 0.28
CA LEU A 131 -13.17 -13.53 0.85
C LEU A 131 -13.35 -13.54 2.36
N CYS A 132 -12.47 -12.85 3.07
CA CYS A 132 -12.64 -12.46 4.46
C CYS A 132 -13.13 -11.00 4.49
N MET A 133 -14.39 -10.78 4.84
CA MET A 133 -15.02 -9.45 4.86
C MET A 133 -14.77 -8.77 6.19
N LEU A 134 -14.11 -7.62 6.19
CA LEU A 134 -13.84 -6.78 7.35
C LEU A 134 -14.86 -5.64 7.41
N HIS A 135 -15.98 -5.82 8.13
CA HIS A 135 -17.09 -4.87 8.17
C HIS A 135 -16.95 -3.75 9.21
N SER A 136 -15.92 -3.78 10.02
CA SER A 136 -15.76 -2.87 11.18
C SER A 136 -14.51 -2.00 11.08
N LEU A 137 -14.00 -1.80 9.87
CA LEU A 137 -12.93 -0.84 9.66
C LEU A 137 -13.40 0.54 10.11
N CYS A 138 -12.53 1.25 10.82
CA CYS A 138 -12.79 2.63 11.22
C CYS A 138 -11.49 3.42 11.29
N GLU A 139 -11.62 4.72 11.03
CA GLU A 139 -10.50 5.64 11.09
C GLU A 139 -10.94 7.03 11.57
N THR A 140 -10.06 8.02 11.60
CA THR A 140 -10.33 9.32 12.21
C THR A 140 -10.60 10.43 11.21
N ASN A 141 -10.04 10.34 10.01
CA ASN A 141 -10.03 11.45 9.05
C ASN A 141 -11.20 11.36 8.07
N VAL A 142 -11.90 12.46 7.89
CA VAL A 142 -13.02 12.60 6.93
C VAL A 142 -12.58 13.19 5.59
N SER A 143 -11.31 13.56 5.44
CA SER A 143 -10.76 14.14 4.21
C SER A 143 -9.92 13.12 3.46
N HIS A 144 -10.10 13.02 2.15
CA HIS A 144 -9.33 12.09 1.31
C HIS A 144 -7.81 12.20 1.53
N GLY A 145 -7.25 13.43 1.62
CA GLY A 145 -5.81 13.62 1.76
C GLY A 145 -5.26 12.90 3.00
N GLY A 146 -5.81 13.20 4.17
CA GLY A 146 -5.38 12.57 5.42
C GLY A 146 -5.75 11.09 5.49
N ALA A 147 -6.95 10.69 5.03
CA ALA A 147 -7.37 9.29 5.04
C ALA A 147 -6.53 8.42 4.10
N CYS A 148 -6.19 8.92 2.90
CA CYS A 148 -5.27 8.23 1.99
C CYS A 148 -3.87 8.07 2.59
N MET A 149 -3.33 9.12 3.20
CA MET A 149 -2.06 9.02 3.92
C MET A 149 -2.18 7.99 5.05
N LYS A 150 -3.25 8.02 5.84
CA LYS A 150 -3.46 7.10 6.96
C LYS A 150 -3.46 5.64 6.54
N ILE A 151 -4.23 5.26 5.51
CA ILE A 151 -4.30 3.87 5.06
C ILE A 151 -2.99 3.38 4.44
N HIS A 152 -2.20 4.27 3.84
CA HIS A 152 -0.94 3.90 3.22
C HIS A 152 0.26 3.96 4.18
N THR A 153 0.28 4.90 5.14
CA THR A 153 1.47 5.21 5.94
C THR A 153 1.27 5.09 7.46
N GLY A 154 0.02 4.91 7.91
CA GLY A 154 -0.33 4.90 9.33
C GLY A 154 -0.45 6.29 9.97
N ASP A 155 -0.19 7.38 9.24
CA ASP A 155 -0.28 8.75 9.75
C ASP A 155 -1.10 9.62 8.78
N GLU A 156 -1.95 10.50 9.31
CA GLU A 156 -2.85 11.32 8.50
C GLU A 156 -2.29 12.70 8.15
N ALA A 157 -1.17 13.09 8.74
CA ALA A 157 -0.61 14.45 8.65
C ALA A 157 0.90 14.50 8.41
N LEU A 158 1.63 13.53 8.96
CA LEU A 158 3.09 13.52 8.90
C LEU A 158 3.58 12.61 7.78
N LEU A 159 4.63 13.05 7.10
CA LEU A 159 5.30 12.23 6.10
C LEU A 159 5.96 11.01 6.76
N ARG A 160 5.42 9.83 6.48
CA ARG A 160 5.85 8.54 7.00
C ARG A 160 6.08 7.56 5.86
N PRO A 161 6.94 6.54 6.05
CA PRO A 161 7.09 5.49 5.05
C PRO A 161 5.77 4.74 4.84
N SER A 162 5.48 4.43 3.59
CA SER A 162 4.29 3.66 3.24
C SER A 162 4.37 2.21 3.72
N MET A 163 3.21 1.56 3.84
CA MET A 163 3.09 0.14 4.21
C MET A 163 3.97 -0.75 3.32
N GLY A 164 3.95 -0.53 1.99
CA GLY A 164 4.81 -1.27 1.07
C GLY A 164 6.30 -1.01 1.31
N ALA A 165 6.68 0.22 1.66
CA ALA A 165 8.06 0.55 2.03
C ALA A 165 8.49 -0.16 3.32
N TRP A 166 7.64 -0.20 4.35
CA TRP A 166 7.90 -0.96 5.59
C TRP A 166 8.02 -2.47 5.35
N VAL A 167 7.15 -3.05 4.52
CA VAL A 167 7.22 -4.47 4.14
C VAL A 167 8.53 -4.76 3.41
N ASN A 168 8.91 -3.91 2.47
CA ASN A 168 10.16 -4.06 1.72
C ASN A 168 11.40 -3.84 2.62
N TYR A 169 11.34 -2.90 3.55
CA TYR A 169 12.39 -2.70 4.57
C TYR A 169 12.55 -3.92 5.47
N GLY A 170 11.45 -4.50 5.97
CA GLY A 170 11.49 -5.61 6.92
C GLY A 170 11.89 -6.96 6.31
N LEU A 171 11.48 -7.23 5.08
CA LEU A 171 11.65 -8.54 4.43
C LEU A 171 12.58 -8.53 3.21
N GLY A 172 12.88 -7.36 2.65
CA GLY A 172 13.58 -7.23 1.38
C GLY A 172 12.79 -7.76 0.20
N SER A 173 13.44 -7.84 -0.95
CA SER A 173 12.89 -8.42 -2.18
C SER A 173 13.23 -9.91 -2.29
N GLU A 174 12.30 -10.72 -2.80
CA GLU A 174 12.58 -12.11 -3.22
C GLU A 174 13.23 -12.17 -4.62
N ASN A 175 13.28 -11.03 -5.29
CA ASN A 175 13.81 -10.88 -6.63
C ASN A 175 14.93 -9.84 -6.66
N ASN A 176 16.06 -10.21 -7.27
CA ASN A 176 17.21 -9.30 -7.41
C ASN A 176 17.09 -8.36 -8.63
N ASN A 177 16.14 -8.59 -9.53
CA ASN A 177 16.04 -7.90 -10.82
C ASN A 177 14.82 -6.98 -10.91
N LEU A 178 13.90 -7.03 -9.94
CA LEU A 178 12.74 -6.16 -9.85
C LEU A 178 12.67 -5.51 -8.46
N PRO A 179 12.01 -4.34 -8.34
CA PRO A 179 11.79 -3.72 -7.04
C PRO A 179 10.99 -4.64 -6.12
N GLY A 180 11.22 -4.56 -4.81
CA GLY A 180 10.39 -5.27 -3.84
C GLY A 180 9.00 -4.66 -3.68
N PHE A 181 8.82 -3.39 -4.07
CA PHE A 181 7.54 -2.69 -4.07
C PHE A 181 7.29 -2.00 -5.41
N VAL A 182 6.14 -2.31 -6.05
CA VAL A 182 5.68 -1.69 -7.30
C VAL A 182 4.26 -1.13 -7.10
N THR A 183 4.02 0.08 -7.62
CA THR A 183 2.68 0.65 -7.70
C THR A 183 2.27 0.79 -9.17
N ILE A 184 1.10 0.24 -9.54
CA ILE A 184 0.60 0.18 -10.92
C ILE A 184 -0.39 1.32 -11.13
N CYS A 185 -0.16 2.13 -12.16
CA CYS A 185 -0.98 3.26 -12.56
C CYS A 185 -1.38 4.18 -11.38
N PRO A 186 -0.41 4.64 -10.56
CA PRO A 186 -0.72 5.41 -9.37
C PRO A 186 -1.32 6.77 -9.72
N THR A 187 -2.24 7.24 -8.85
CA THR A 187 -2.76 8.61 -8.92
C THR A 187 -1.83 9.59 -8.21
N SER A 188 -1.84 10.85 -8.69
CA SER A 188 -1.18 11.97 -7.99
C SER A 188 -2.09 12.67 -6.98
N LEU A 189 -3.36 12.26 -6.86
CA LEU A 189 -4.30 12.85 -5.92
C LEU A 189 -4.08 12.36 -4.49
N HIS A 190 -4.51 13.17 -3.53
CA HIS A 190 -4.72 12.81 -2.12
C HIS A 190 -3.54 12.04 -1.51
N GLY A 191 -2.43 12.72 -1.33
CA GLY A 191 -1.16 12.16 -0.86
C GLY A 191 -0.17 11.84 -2.00
N GLY A 192 -0.64 11.57 -3.21
CA GLY A 192 0.21 11.39 -4.38
C GLY A 192 1.32 10.36 -4.17
N SER A 193 2.57 10.77 -4.40
CA SER A 193 3.75 9.92 -4.21
C SER A 193 4.01 9.49 -2.77
N ASP A 194 3.48 10.22 -1.78
CA ASP A 194 3.68 9.90 -0.36
C ASP A 194 2.95 8.60 0.01
N ASN A 195 1.89 8.23 -0.71
CA ASN A 195 1.16 6.98 -0.52
C ASN A 195 1.99 5.72 -0.84
N PHE A 196 3.09 5.86 -1.56
CA PHE A 196 4.01 4.75 -1.87
C PHE A 196 5.48 5.11 -1.64
N GLY A 197 5.75 6.29 -1.11
CA GLY A 197 7.10 6.78 -0.83
C GLY A 197 7.76 6.09 0.36
N PRO A 198 9.11 6.15 0.41
CA PRO A 198 9.90 5.64 1.52
C PRO A 198 10.01 6.64 2.67
N ALA A 199 9.67 7.91 2.48
CA ALA A 199 9.87 9.01 3.45
C ALA A 199 11.29 9.03 4.03
N PHE A 200 11.45 8.73 5.32
CA PHE A 200 12.77 8.69 5.98
C PHE A 200 13.49 7.32 5.86
N LEU A 201 12.84 6.27 5.33
CA LEU A 201 13.55 5.04 4.98
C LEU A 201 14.43 5.28 3.73
N PRO A 202 15.49 4.48 3.53
CA PRO A 202 16.27 4.52 2.30
C PRO A 202 15.41 4.40 1.04
N ALA A 203 15.78 5.14 -0.01
CA ALA A 203 14.98 5.26 -1.23
C ALA A 203 14.68 3.91 -1.93
N GLU A 204 15.55 2.92 -1.78
CA GLU A 204 15.41 1.58 -2.35
C GLU A 204 14.18 0.82 -1.85
N PHE A 205 13.59 1.21 -0.71
CA PHE A 205 12.41 0.56 -0.14
C PHE A 205 11.09 1.16 -0.64
N GLY A 206 11.16 2.34 -1.27
CA GLY A 206 9.98 3.02 -1.83
C GLY A 206 9.35 2.26 -3.00
N GLY A 207 8.08 2.57 -3.26
CA GLY A 207 7.35 2.02 -4.40
C GLY A 207 7.84 2.60 -5.73
N VAL A 208 8.14 1.73 -6.67
CA VAL A 208 8.51 2.11 -8.03
C VAL A 208 7.23 2.16 -8.89
N PRO A 209 6.91 3.31 -9.50
CA PRO A 209 5.71 3.44 -10.31
C PRO A 209 5.86 2.73 -11.66
N LEU A 210 4.86 1.92 -12.00
CA LEU A 210 4.60 1.42 -13.34
C LEU A 210 3.53 2.32 -13.97
N GLY A 211 3.93 3.18 -14.88
CA GLY A 211 3.18 4.34 -15.37
C GLY A 211 3.50 5.62 -14.59
N THR A 212 3.23 6.77 -15.19
CA THR A 212 3.45 8.08 -14.55
C THR A 212 2.36 8.35 -13.51
N PRO A 213 2.71 8.68 -12.26
CA PRO A 213 1.72 9.18 -11.30
C PRO A 213 1.00 10.41 -11.87
N GLY A 214 -0.32 10.38 -11.92
CA GLY A 214 -1.07 11.44 -12.59
C GLY A 214 -2.52 11.57 -12.15
N TYR A 215 -3.16 12.66 -12.61
CA TYR A 215 -4.59 12.86 -12.57
C TYR A 215 -5.03 13.53 -13.90
N PRO A 216 -5.70 12.79 -14.78
CA PRO A 216 -6.01 11.35 -14.67
C PRO A 216 -4.77 10.46 -14.61
N ASN A 217 -4.90 9.26 -14.07
CA ASN A 217 -3.82 8.29 -14.02
C ASN A 217 -3.49 7.70 -15.39
N THR A 218 -2.27 7.19 -15.55
CA THR A 218 -1.82 6.56 -16.80
C THR A 218 -2.71 5.36 -17.15
N PRO A 219 -3.22 5.24 -18.39
CA PRO A 219 -3.88 4.02 -18.84
C PRO A 219 -2.92 2.81 -18.79
N ALA A 220 -3.44 1.65 -18.38
CA ALA A 220 -2.63 0.44 -18.23
C ALA A 220 -1.94 -0.02 -19.52
N ALA A 221 -2.51 0.28 -20.69
CA ALA A 221 -1.88 -0.03 -21.98
C ALA A 221 -0.63 0.82 -22.25
N ASP A 222 -0.54 1.99 -21.64
CA ASP A 222 0.56 2.95 -21.80
C ASP A 222 1.54 2.89 -20.61
N ALA A 223 1.22 2.05 -19.61
CA ALA A 223 2.03 1.94 -18.39
C ALA A 223 3.33 1.20 -18.64
N HIS A 224 4.43 1.83 -18.30
CA HIS A 224 5.77 1.25 -18.37
C HIS A 224 6.64 1.81 -17.23
N PHE A 225 7.70 1.10 -16.89
CA PHE A 225 8.70 1.65 -15.99
C PHE A 225 9.53 2.71 -16.71
N HIS A 226 9.70 3.86 -16.06
CA HIS A 226 10.49 4.93 -16.64
C HIS A 226 12.00 4.64 -16.61
N TYR A 227 12.74 5.26 -17.51
CA TYR A 227 14.21 5.21 -17.57
C TYR A 227 14.81 3.81 -17.76
N MET A 228 14.06 2.89 -18.39
CA MET A 228 14.51 1.52 -18.67
C MET A 228 15.54 1.42 -19.80
N SER A 229 15.76 2.47 -20.57
CA SER A 229 16.77 2.53 -21.61
C SER A 229 17.61 3.80 -21.47
N ASN A 230 18.86 3.72 -21.89
CA ASN A 230 19.75 4.88 -22.02
C ASN A 230 20.27 4.94 -23.44
N GLU A 231 19.75 5.86 -24.22
CA GLU A 231 20.14 6.03 -25.64
C GLU A 231 21.60 6.45 -25.82
N ARG A 232 22.21 7.06 -24.80
CA ARG A 232 23.59 7.59 -24.87
C ARG A 232 24.65 6.59 -24.41
N VAL A 233 24.27 5.57 -23.64
CA VAL A 233 25.21 4.63 -23.04
C VAL A 233 24.70 3.21 -23.23
N SER A 234 25.49 2.38 -23.96
CA SER A 234 25.12 0.96 -24.13
C SER A 234 25.09 0.21 -22.79
N PRO A 235 24.29 -0.86 -22.65
CA PRO A 235 24.23 -1.67 -21.44
C PRO A 235 25.61 -2.15 -20.95
N ARG A 236 26.49 -2.54 -21.88
CA ARG A 236 27.89 -2.96 -21.57
C ARG A 236 28.68 -1.81 -20.93
N ARG A 237 28.57 -0.60 -21.48
CA ARG A 237 29.27 0.58 -20.93
C ARG A 237 28.68 0.98 -19.56
N GLN A 238 27.38 0.90 -19.41
CA GLN A 238 26.70 1.16 -18.14
C GLN A 238 27.14 0.18 -17.04
N ALA A 239 27.24 -1.11 -17.36
CA ALA A 239 27.78 -2.12 -16.44
C ALA A 239 29.20 -1.81 -15.98
N LEU A 240 30.07 -1.37 -16.91
CA LEU A 240 31.45 -0.97 -16.59
C LEU A 240 31.48 0.27 -15.69
N GLN A 241 30.63 1.26 -15.93
CA GLN A 241 30.52 2.46 -15.11
C GLN A 241 30.08 2.10 -13.68
N LEU A 242 29.04 1.27 -13.53
CA LEU A 242 28.57 0.79 -12.21
C LEU A 242 29.66 0.01 -11.49
N GLY A 243 30.38 -0.90 -12.17
CA GLY A 243 31.50 -1.64 -11.60
C GLY A 243 32.67 -0.75 -11.16
N LEU A 244 32.92 0.37 -11.87
CA LEU A 244 33.91 1.37 -11.45
C LEU A 244 33.47 2.11 -10.20
N LEU A 245 32.23 2.61 -10.17
CA LEU A 245 31.66 3.32 -9.03
C LEU A 245 31.66 2.45 -7.77
N ARG A 246 31.32 1.15 -7.90
CA ARG A 246 31.39 0.20 -6.79
C ARG A 246 32.82 0.06 -6.23
N ARG A 247 33.83 -0.15 -7.09
CA ARG A 247 35.23 -0.23 -6.65
C ARG A 247 35.73 1.05 -6.00
N MET A 248 35.30 2.22 -6.48
CA MET A 248 35.64 3.49 -5.84
C MET A 248 35.02 3.58 -4.44
N HIS A 249 33.76 3.24 -4.33
CA HIS A 249 33.04 3.22 -3.03
C HIS A 249 33.68 2.23 -2.04
N GLU A 250 34.02 1.01 -2.46
CA GLU A 250 34.71 0.01 -1.65
C GLU A 250 36.05 0.53 -1.11
N ARG A 251 36.81 1.27 -1.93
CA ARG A 251 38.07 1.89 -1.50
C ARG A 251 37.85 3.01 -0.45
N GLU A 252 36.86 3.87 -0.67
CA GLU A 252 36.50 4.93 0.26
C GLU A 252 35.95 4.35 1.59
N SER A 253 35.17 3.29 1.51
CA SER A 253 34.65 2.56 2.69
C SER A 253 35.79 1.94 3.48
N ALA A 254 36.74 1.29 2.84
CA ALA A 254 37.93 0.73 3.47
C ALA A 254 38.80 1.81 4.12
N ALA A 255 38.77 3.03 3.59
CA ALA A 255 39.47 4.18 4.17
C ALA A 255 38.67 4.89 5.29
N GLY A 256 37.46 4.39 5.65
CA GLY A 256 36.60 4.96 6.69
C GLY A 256 35.86 6.25 6.27
N ASN A 257 35.82 6.57 4.98
CA ASN A 257 35.24 7.82 4.44
C ASN A 257 33.91 7.65 3.74
N ALA A 258 33.39 6.41 3.59
CA ALA A 258 32.14 6.15 2.87
C ALA A 258 30.93 6.51 3.71
N GLY A 259 30.07 7.37 3.18
CA GLY A 259 28.76 7.67 3.74
C GLY A 259 27.70 6.66 3.32
N ALA A 260 26.79 6.28 4.22
CA ALA A 260 25.67 5.37 3.96
C ALA A 260 24.82 5.79 2.75
N GLN A 261 24.66 7.10 2.52
CA GLN A 261 23.90 7.64 1.37
C GLN A 261 24.49 7.27 0.00
N LEU A 262 25.82 7.07 -0.11
CA LEU A 262 26.43 6.69 -1.38
C LEU A 262 26.16 5.21 -1.68
N GLU A 263 26.21 4.35 -0.67
CA GLU A 263 25.88 2.92 -0.81
C GLU A 263 24.40 2.75 -1.27
N ASP A 264 23.47 3.47 -0.65
CA ASP A 264 22.04 3.43 -1.03
C ASP A 264 21.81 3.85 -2.48
N ARG A 265 22.53 4.90 -2.95
CA ARG A 265 22.49 5.33 -4.34
C ARG A 265 23.05 4.29 -5.32
N LEU A 266 24.16 3.66 -4.95
CA LEU A 266 24.75 2.60 -5.77
C LEU A 266 23.80 1.41 -5.92
N ARG A 267 23.17 0.97 -4.84
CA ARG A 267 22.15 -0.09 -4.87
C ARG A 267 20.98 0.27 -5.76
N SER A 268 20.49 1.51 -5.67
CA SER A 268 19.42 2.00 -6.53
C SER A 268 19.79 1.98 -8.00
N PHE A 269 21.02 2.40 -8.37
CA PHE A 269 21.50 2.34 -9.74
C PHE A 269 21.68 0.92 -10.25
N GLU A 270 22.16 0.01 -9.43
CA GLU A 270 22.32 -1.41 -9.78
C GLU A 270 20.96 -2.08 -9.98
N LEU A 271 19.99 -1.80 -9.11
CA LEU A 271 18.62 -2.29 -9.28
C LEU A 271 18.05 -1.76 -10.60
N ALA A 272 18.13 -0.46 -10.85
CA ALA A 272 17.66 0.15 -12.10
C ALA A 272 18.31 -0.49 -13.34
N PHE A 273 19.61 -0.80 -13.29
CA PHE A 273 20.28 -1.51 -14.36
C PHE A 273 19.75 -2.93 -14.59
N ARG A 274 19.55 -3.72 -13.51
CA ARG A 274 18.99 -5.08 -13.62
C ARG A 274 17.54 -5.05 -14.11
N MET A 275 16.76 -4.05 -13.72
CA MET A 275 15.37 -3.86 -14.17
C MET A 275 15.26 -3.67 -15.69
N GLN A 276 16.26 -3.09 -16.35
CA GLN A 276 16.24 -2.88 -17.81
C GLN A 276 16.00 -4.18 -18.60
N MET A 277 16.42 -5.32 -18.04
CA MET A 277 16.23 -6.63 -18.68
C MET A 277 14.94 -7.32 -18.22
N ALA A 278 14.61 -7.24 -16.95
CA ALA A 278 13.52 -8.02 -16.32
C ALA A 278 12.15 -7.33 -16.39
N ALA A 279 12.11 -5.99 -16.33
CA ALA A 279 10.85 -5.25 -16.26
C ALA A 279 10.02 -5.32 -17.56
N PRO A 280 10.61 -5.23 -18.78
CA PRO A 280 9.83 -5.38 -20.01
C PRO A 280 9.12 -6.73 -20.08
N GLU A 281 9.81 -7.82 -19.74
CA GLU A 281 9.22 -9.16 -19.71
C GLU A 281 8.10 -9.29 -18.68
N ALA A 282 8.22 -8.64 -17.53
CA ALA A 282 7.19 -8.66 -16.49
C ALA A 282 5.91 -7.93 -16.91
N THR A 283 6.01 -6.90 -17.74
CA THR A 283 4.89 -6.02 -18.15
C THR A 283 4.34 -6.31 -19.54
N ASP A 284 5.04 -7.09 -20.36
CA ASP A 284 4.55 -7.50 -21.69
C ASP A 284 3.40 -8.50 -21.56
N LEU A 285 2.19 -8.07 -21.89
CA LEU A 285 0.97 -8.88 -21.85
C LEU A 285 0.65 -9.57 -23.19
N SER A 286 1.48 -9.41 -24.22
CA SER A 286 1.24 -9.99 -25.55
C SER A 286 1.26 -11.53 -25.54
N ALA A 287 2.03 -12.11 -24.62
CA ALA A 287 2.15 -13.56 -24.44
C ALA A 287 1.04 -14.20 -23.58
N GLU A 288 0.09 -13.41 -23.07
CA GLU A 288 -1.01 -13.95 -22.27
C GLU A 288 -1.98 -14.75 -23.17
N SER A 289 -2.35 -15.97 -22.70
CA SER A 289 -3.26 -16.84 -23.43
C SER A 289 -4.65 -16.20 -23.61
N GLU A 290 -5.37 -16.61 -24.64
CA GLU A 290 -6.76 -16.19 -24.85
C GLU A 290 -7.63 -16.53 -23.63
N ALA A 291 -7.42 -17.68 -23.02
CA ALA A 291 -8.13 -18.08 -21.80
C ALA A 291 -7.90 -17.10 -20.64
N THR A 292 -6.65 -16.70 -20.41
CA THR A 292 -6.31 -15.68 -19.40
C THR A 292 -6.95 -14.34 -19.75
N ARG A 293 -6.81 -13.86 -20.98
CA ARG A 293 -7.40 -12.58 -21.41
C ARG A 293 -8.92 -12.57 -21.23
N LYS A 294 -9.61 -13.68 -21.57
CA LYS A 294 -11.05 -13.84 -21.37
C LYS A 294 -11.44 -13.90 -19.90
N LEU A 295 -10.66 -14.59 -19.06
CA LEU A 295 -10.87 -14.71 -17.61
C LEU A 295 -10.93 -13.33 -16.95
N TYR A 296 -9.95 -12.48 -17.23
CA TYR A 296 -9.88 -11.13 -16.69
C TYR A 296 -10.78 -10.12 -17.42
N GLY A 297 -11.24 -10.41 -18.63
CA GLY A 297 -11.96 -9.48 -19.49
C GLY A 297 -11.07 -8.42 -20.12
N MET A 298 -9.84 -8.79 -20.49
CA MET A 298 -8.82 -7.85 -20.98
C MET A 298 -9.21 -7.20 -22.32
N ASP A 299 -10.02 -7.88 -23.14
CA ASP A 299 -10.42 -7.40 -24.47
C ASP A 299 -11.76 -6.66 -24.48
N ASP A 300 -12.44 -6.62 -23.33
CA ASP A 300 -13.67 -5.84 -23.15
C ASP A 300 -13.30 -4.37 -22.89
N PRO A 301 -13.84 -3.40 -23.66
CA PRO A 301 -13.54 -1.98 -23.47
C PRO A 301 -13.86 -1.45 -22.07
N ARG A 302 -14.82 -2.06 -21.37
CA ARG A 302 -15.24 -1.66 -20.03
C ARG A 302 -14.25 -2.11 -18.94
N THR A 303 -13.77 -3.35 -19.04
CA THR A 303 -12.92 -3.97 -18.01
C THR A 303 -11.44 -3.97 -18.37
N GLY A 304 -11.11 -3.80 -19.66
CA GLY A 304 -9.77 -4.08 -20.21
C GLY A 304 -8.63 -3.25 -19.61
N ASN A 305 -8.90 -2.05 -19.12
CA ASN A 305 -7.88 -1.25 -18.44
C ASN A 305 -7.49 -1.91 -17.12
N PHE A 306 -8.45 -2.11 -16.22
CA PHE A 306 -8.19 -2.69 -14.90
C PHE A 306 -7.80 -4.17 -14.99
N ALA A 307 -8.26 -4.89 -16.03
CA ALA A 307 -7.82 -6.25 -16.32
C ALA A 307 -6.29 -6.32 -16.59
N ARG A 308 -5.76 -5.38 -17.38
CA ARG A 308 -4.31 -5.29 -17.61
C ARG A 308 -3.54 -5.02 -16.33
N GLU A 309 -4.03 -4.12 -15.48
CA GLU A 309 -3.43 -3.83 -14.18
C GLU A 309 -3.40 -5.07 -13.28
N CYS A 310 -4.51 -5.82 -13.19
CA CYS A 310 -4.59 -7.07 -12.43
C CYS A 310 -3.66 -8.17 -12.99
N ILE A 311 -3.56 -8.32 -14.31
CA ILE A 311 -2.65 -9.28 -14.94
C ILE A 311 -1.19 -8.89 -14.66
N MET A 312 -0.83 -7.61 -14.77
CA MET A 312 0.51 -7.12 -14.41
C MET A 312 0.82 -7.38 -12.94
N ALA A 313 -0.14 -7.16 -12.03
CA ALA A 313 0.03 -7.45 -10.61
C ALA A 313 0.31 -8.95 -10.37
N ARG A 314 -0.42 -9.87 -11.01
CA ARG A 314 -0.18 -11.30 -10.95
C ARG A 314 1.22 -11.66 -11.47
N ARG A 315 1.64 -11.11 -12.62
CA ARG A 315 2.96 -11.36 -13.21
C ARG A 315 4.11 -10.87 -12.34
N LEU A 316 3.95 -9.71 -11.70
CA LEU A 316 4.91 -9.18 -10.74
C LEU A 316 4.98 -10.07 -9.49
N ALA A 317 3.83 -10.54 -8.99
CA ALA A 317 3.76 -11.48 -7.87
C ALA A 317 4.47 -12.81 -8.20
N GLU A 318 4.25 -13.39 -9.39
CA GLU A 318 4.96 -14.59 -9.87
C GLU A 318 6.48 -14.42 -9.89
N ARG A 319 6.96 -13.19 -10.12
CA ARG A 319 8.38 -12.83 -10.18
C ARG A 319 8.97 -12.38 -8.85
N GLY A 320 8.24 -12.55 -7.74
CA GLY A 320 8.73 -12.27 -6.40
C GLY A 320 8.72 -10.80 -5.99
N VAL A 321 7.93 -9.95 -6.64
CA VAL A 321 7.64 -8.61 -6.11
C VAL A 321 6.79 -8.76 -4.86
N ARG A 322 7.27 -8.20 -3.76
CA ARG A 322 6.71 -8.46 -2.43
C ARG A 322 5.47 -7.64 -2.12
N PHE A 323 5.43 -6.39 -2.55
CA PHE A 323 4.28 -5.52 -2.38
C PHE A 323 3.89 -4.89 -3.71
N ILE A 324 2.63 -5.07 -4.11
CA ILE A 324 2.09 -4.57 -5.36
C ILE A 324 0.82 -3.80 -5.05
N GLN A 325 0.81 -2.51 -5.37
CA GLN A 325 -0.38 -1.69 -5.24
C GLN A 325 -0.97 -1.43 -6.62
N VAL A 326 -2.27 -1.66 -6.76
CA VAL A 326 -3.04 -1.38 -7.98
C VAL A 326 -4.08 -0.33 -7.65
N SER A 327 -4.05 0.80 -8.32
CA SER A 327 -4.91 1.93 -7.99
C SER A 327 -6.05 2.08 -8.99
N HIS A 328 -7.29 1.80 -8.57
CA HIS A 328 -8.47 2.17 -9.35
C HIS A 328 -8.85 3.62 -9.04
N ALA A 329 -8.37 4.55 -9.87
CA ALA A 329 -8.55 5.98 -9.74
C ALA A 329 -9.17 6.58 -11.01
N HIS A 330 -9.25 7.91 -11.09
CA HIS A 330 -9.87 8.61 -12.22
C HIS A 330 -9.12 8.42 -13.54
N SER A 331 -9.85 8.08 -14.61
CA SER A 331 -9.33 8.06 -15.97
C SER A 331 -10.33 8.65 -16.95
N LEU A 332 -9.97 9.76 -17.57
CA LEU A 332 -10.80 10.41 -18.61
C LEU A 332 -11.03 9.48 -19.81
N LYS A 333 -10.02 8.70 -20.20
CA LYS A 333 -10.09 7.80 -21.35
C LYS A 333 -11.14 6.70 -21.21
N PHE A 334 -11.37 6.24 -19.98
CA PHE A 334 -12.31 5.15 -19.69
C PHE A 334 -13.59 5.62 -19.03
N ASN A 335 -13.80 6.95 -18.94
CA ASN A 335 -14.98 7.57 -18.33
C ASN A 335 -15.29 7.00 -16.92
N ASN A 336 -14.23 6.61 -16.18
CA ASN A 336 -14.38 6.26 -14.78
C ASN A 336 -14.10 7.48 -13.91
N GLU A 337 -14.98 7.65 -12.96
CA GLU A 337 -14.79 8.58 -11.86
C GLU A 337 -14.15 7.78 -10.70
N GLN A 338 -13.43 8.45 -9.82
CA GLN A 338 -13.04 7.84 -8.54
C GLN A 338 -14.30 7.45 -7.76
N TRP A 339 -14.14 6.71 -6.65
CA TRP A 339 -15.28 6.27 -5.81
C TRP A 339 -15.90 7.38 -4.96
N ASP A 340 -15.57 8.63 -5.24
CA ASP A 340 -16.02 9.82 -4.51
C ASP A 340 -17.38 10.34 -5.00
N GLN A 341 -18.44 9.55 -4.82
CA GLN A 341 -19.78 9.89 -5.31
C GLN A 341 -20.57 10.69 -4.29
N HIS A 342 -20.24 11.97 -4.10
CA HIS A 342 -21.07 12.96 -3.42
C HIS A 342 -22.40 13.23 -4.15
N SER A 343 -22.42 12.92 -5.42
CA SER A 343 -23.60 12.93 -6.32
C SER A 343 -23.52 11.80 -7.31
N HIS A 344 -24.60 11.50 -8.04
CA HIS A 344 -24.61 10.46 -9.07
C HIS A 344 -24.15 9.07 -8.59
N LEU A 345 -24.48 8.70 -7.34
CA LEU A 345 -24.09 7.44 -6.72
C LEU A 345 -24.34 6.22 -7.62
N GLU A 346 -25.56 6.13 -8.18
CA GLU A 346 -25.93 5.00 -9.02
C GLU A 346 -25.08 4.90 -10.29
N LYS A 347 -24.86 6.03 -10.98
CA LYS A 347 -24.02 6.07 -12.17
C LYS A 347 -22.57 5.71 -11.84
N GLY A 348 -21.99 6.36 -10.83
CA GLY A 348 -20.58 6.18 -10.46
C GLY A 348 -20.27 4.75 -10.00
N HIS A 349 -21.06 4.21 -9.07
CA HIS A 349 -20.85 2.83 -8.59
C HIS A 349 -21.08 1.79 -9.70
N SER A 350 -22.10 1.98 -10.58
CA SER A 350 -22.33 1.07 -11.71
C SER A 350 -21.15 1.05 -12.69
N ILE A 351 -20.55 2.21 -12.96
CA ILE A 351 -19.37 2.31 -13.82
C ILE A 351 -18.20 1.61 -13.14
N ASN A 352 -17.89 1.99 -11.90
CA ASN A 352 -16.71 1.53 -11.18
C ASN A 352 -16.74 0.01 -10.91
N VAL A 353 -17.85 -0.52 -10.38
CA VAL A 353 -18.00 -1.97 -10.18
C VAL A 353 -17.90 -2.70 -11.51
N GLY A 354 -18.56 -2.18 -12.55
CA GLY A 354 -18.50 -2.81 -13.87
C GLY A 354 -17.11 -2.89 -14.49
N GLN A 355 -16.19 -2.02 -14.09
CA GLN A 355 -14.80 -2.05 -14.56
C GLN A 355 -13.94 -3.05 -13.81
N ILE A 356 -14.21 -3.26 -12.51
CA ILE A 356 -13.31 -4.03 -11.62
C ILE A 356 -13.81 -5.45 -11.31
N ASP A 357 -15.10 -5.71 -11.38
CA ASP A 357 -15.73 -6.97 -10.94
C ASP A 357 -15.11 -8.21 -11.60
N LYS A 358 -15.09 -8.24 -12.92
CA LYS A 358 -14.51 -9.37 -13.67
C LYS A 358 -12.98 -9.46 -13.51
N PRO A 359 -12.21 -8.37 -13.63
CA PRO A 359 -10.77 -8.39 -13.39
C PRO A 359 -10.36 -8.90 -12.02
N ILE A 360 -11.01 -8.45 -10.94
CA ILE A 360 -10.71 -8.90 -9.57
C ILE A 360 -11.03 -10.38 -9.41
N THR A 361 -12.20 -10.81 -9.91
CA THR A 361 -12.58 -12.23 -9.89
C THR A 361 -11.57 -13.07 -10.65
N GLY A 362 -11.15 -12.61 -11.84
CA GLY A 362 -10.12 -13.25 -12.64
C GLY A 362 -8.79 -13.36 -11.90
N LEU A 363 -8.38 -12.30 -11.21
CA LEU A 363 -7.14 -12.30 -10.40
C LEU A 363 -7.18 -13.37 -9.30
N ILE A 364 -8.25 -13.45 -8.52
CA ILE A 364 -8.36 -14.43 -7.42
C ILE A 364 -8.37 -15.85 -7.99
N LEU A 365 -9.14 -16.10 -9.06
CA LEU A 365 -9.20 -17.42 -9.69
C LEU A 365 -7.86 -17.84 -10.32
N ASP A 366 -7.15 -16.92 -10.96
CA ASP A 366 -5.85 -17.19 -11.59
C ASP A 366 -4.76 -17.44 -10.53
N LEU A 367 -4.72 -16.62 -9.47
CA LEU A 367 -3.83 -16.85 -8.33
C LEU A 367 -4.10 -18.22 -7.69
N LYS A 368 -5.37 -18.59 -7.50
CA LYS A 368 -5.76 -19.89 -6.94
C LYS A 368 -5.34 -21.05 -7.85
N ALA A 369 -5.61 -20.94 -9.15
CA ALA A 369 -5.26 -21.98 -10.13
C ALA A 369 -3.74 -22.20 -10.24
N ARG A 370 -2.94 -21.18 -9.97
CA ARG A 370 -1.47 -21.24 -9.97
C ARG A 370 -0.86 -21.64 -8.62
N GLY A 371 -1.66 -21.84 -7.58
CA GLY A 371 -1.18 -22.09 -6.22
C GLY A 371 -0.52 -20.87 -5.57
N LEU A 372 -0.74 -19.66 -6.11
CA LEU A 372 -0.16 -18.41 -5.60
C LEU A 372 -1.04 -17.77 -4.53
N LEU A 373 -2.35 -18.10 -4.49
CA LEU A 373 -3.26 -17.53 -3.51
C LEU A 373 -2.92 -17.95 -2.08
N ASP A 374 -2.31 -19.14 -1.91
CA ASP A 374 -1.94 -19.68 -0.60
C ASP A 374 -0.89 -18.82 0.13
N ASP A 375 -0.06 -18.07 -0.61
CA ASP A 375 1.01 -17.23 -0.07
C ASP A 375 0.93 -15.76 -0.55
N THR A 376 -0.15 -15.38 -1.24
CA THR A 376 -0.42 -14.01 -1.69
C THR A 376 -1.64 -13.47 -0.97
N LEU A 377 -1.46 -12.39 -0.19
CA LEU A 377 -2.55 -11.64 0.41
C LEU A 377 -3.10 -10.65 -0.60
N VAL A 378 -4.34 -10.83 -1.02
CA VAL A 378 -5.08 -9.84 -1.81
C VAL A 378 -5.91 -8.99 -0.85
N LEU A 379 -5.69 -7.68 -0.85
CA LEU A 379 -6.43 -6.69 -0.06
C LEU A 379 -7.21 -5.80 -1.01
N TRP A 380 -8.49 -5.54 -0.73
CA TRP A 380 -9.34 -4.60 -1.46
C TRP A 380 -9.98 -3.60 -0.52
N GLY A 381 -10.00 -2.34 -0.90
CA GLY A 381 -10.71 -1.28 -0.19
C GLY A 381 -10.24 0.10 -0.56
N GLY A 382 -10.87 1.10 0.05
CA GLY A 382 -10.52 2.51 -0.07
C GLY A 382 -10.13 3.11 1.28
N GLU A 383 -9.90 4.40 1.29
CA GLU A 383 -9.45 5.16 2.45
C GLU A 383 -10.49 5.30 3.57
N PHE A 384 -11.78 5.24 3.23
CA PHE A 384 -12.94 5.23 4.15
C PHE A 384 -14.19 4.70 3.44
N GLY A 385 -15.33 4.71 4.12
CA GLY A 385 -16.65 4.37 3.55
C GLY A 385 -17.49 5.62 3.21
N ARG A 386 -18.81 5.40 3.10
CA ARG A 386 -19.79 6.46 2.81
C ARG A 386 -20.90 6.47 3.84
N THR A 387 -21.44 7.66 4.13
CA THR A 387 -22.55 7.81 5.08
C THR A 387 -23.79 7.01 4.62
N PRO A 388 -24.57 6.44 5.55
CA PRO A 388 -25.86 5.84 5.22
C PRO A 388 -26.91 6.89 4.83
N THR A 389 -26.59 8.18 4.92
CA THR A 389 -27.46 9.32 4.58
C THR A 389 -27.09 9.91 3.24
N THR A 390 -28.02 10.66 2.63
CA THR A 390 -27.72 11.48 1.47
C THR A 390 -26.86 12.68 1.85
N GLN A 391 -26.03 13.13 0.92
CA GLN A 391 -25.47 14.47 0.99
C GLN A 391 -26.50 15.45 0.44
N GLN A 392 -26.79 16.55 1.15
CA GLN A 392 -27.66 17.60 0.64
C GLN A 392 -26.95 18.42 -0.45
N GLY A 393 -27.59 18.57 -1.60
CA GLY A 393 -27.11 19.35 -2.74
C GLY A 393 -28.19 19.49 -3.81
N ASN A 394 -27.94 20.35 -4.80
CA ASN A 394 -28.80 20.53 -5.95
C ASN A 394 -28.38 19.55 -7.06
N GLY A 395 -28.83 18.32 -7.02
CA GLY A 395 -28.48 17.34 -8.05
C GLY A 395 -28.85 15.90 -7.70
N PRO A 396 -28.45 14.96 -8.52
CA PRO A 396 -28.65 13.53 -8.27
C PRO A 396 -28.00 13.10 -6.96
N VAL A 397 -28.62 12.11 -6.32
CA VAL A 397 -28.28 11.67 -4.96
C VAL A 397 -26.87 11.06 -4.88
N GLY A 398 -26.16 11.38 -3.83
CA GLY A 398 -24.90 10.79 -3.44
C GLY A 398 -24.75 10.69 -1.92
N ARG A 399 -23.60 10.20 -1.45
CA ARG A 399 -23.27 10.02 -0.05
C ARG A 399 -22.00 10.77 0.29
N ASP A 400 -21.91 11.27 1.52
CA ASP A 400 -20.72 11.93 2.05
C ASP A 400 -19.69 10.93 2.59
N HIS A 401 -18.48 11.40 2.88
CA HIS A 401 -17.40 10.62 3.49
C HIS A 401 -17.80 10.06 4.86
N HIS A 402 -17.35 8.84 5.15
CA HIS A 402 -17.65 8.22 6.43
C HIS A 402 -16.53 7.31 6.96
N PRO A 403 -15.78 7.78 7.97
CA PRO A 403 -14.68 7.00 8.53
C PRO A 403 -15.08 6.09 9.71
N ASP A 404 -16.23 6.30 10.36
CA ASP A 404 -16.57 5.63 11.64
C ASP A 404 -17.00 4.16 11.48
N GLY A 405 -17.20 3.70 10.24
CA GLY A 405 -17.52 2.32 9.91
C GLY A 405 -17.52 2.09 8.41
N PHE A 406 -16.67 1.16 7.94
CA PHE A 406 -16.61 0.81 6.52
C PHE A 406 -16.11 -0.61 6.30
N THR A 407 -16.21 -1.10 5.06
CA THR A 407 -15.85 -2.46 4.70
C THR A 407 -14.65 -2.49 3.77
N MET A 408 -13.68 -3.32 4.11
CA MET A 408 -12.66 -3.84 3.21
C MET A 408 -12.75 -5.36 3.19
N TRP A 409 -12.04 -6.04 2.29
CA TRP A 409 -11.89 -7.47 2.34
C TRP A 409 -10.47 -7.93 2.00
N MET A 410 -10.15 -9.13 2.45
CA MET A 410 -8.90 -9.84 2.18
C MET A 410 -9.20 -11.20 1.57
N ALA A 411 -8.24 -11.75 0.81
CA ALA A 411 -8.27 -13.13 0.33
C ALA A 411 -6.88 -13.73 0.30
N GLY A 412 -6.77 -15.04 0.53
CA GLY A 412 -5.52 -15.79 0.46
C GLY A 412 -4.63 -15.68 1.69
N ALA A 413 -3.43 -16.21 1.59
CA ALA A 413 -2.31 -16.06 2.55
C ALA A 413 -2.68 -16.26 4.02
N GLY A 414 -3.48 -17.27 4.34
CA GLY A 414 -3.80 -17.64 5.73
C GLY A 414 -4.87 -16.79 6.39
N VAL A 415 -5.67 -16.01 5.63
CA VAL A 415 -6.93 -15.46 6.14
C VAL A 415 -8.07 -16.47 5.98
N LYS A 416 -9.04 -16.44 6.90
CA LYS A 416 -10.22 -17.31 6.84
C LYS A 416 -11.15 -16.87 5.72
N GLY A 417 -11.19 -17.60 4.61
CA GLY A 417 -12.18 -17.40 3.55
C GLY A 417 -13.60 -17.61 4.06
N GLY A 418 -14.57 -16.88 3.50
CA GLY A 418 -15.98 -16.94 3.89
C GLY A 418 -16.31 -16.30 5.23
N LEU A 419 -15.33 -15.72 5.92
CA LEU A 419 -15.54 -15.08 7.22
C LEU A 419 -16.10 -13.66 7.08
N ARG A 420 -17.04 -13.30 7.95
CA ARG A 420 -17.46 -11.93 8.23
C ARG A 420 -16.91 -11.51 9.57
N TYR A 421 -15.94 -10.61 9.59
CA TYR A 421 -15.31 -10.10 10.80
C TYR A 421 -15.81 -8.70 11.11
N GLY A 422 -16.28 -8.52 12.34
CA GLY A 422 -16.83 -7.28 12.83
C GLY A 422 -18.21 -6.94 12.25
N LYS A 423 -18.78 -5.86 12.77
CA LYS A 423 -20.09 -5.34 12.31
C LYS A 423 -20.15 -3.84 12.45
N THR A 424 -20.87 -3.19 11.56
CA THR A 424 -21.41 -1.85 11.80
C THR A 424 -22.77 -1.93 12.47
N ASP A 425 -23.26 -0.81 12.98
CA ASP A 425 -24.57 -0.71 13.62
C ASP A 425 -25.74 -1.00 12.64
N LYS A 426 -26.98 -0.85 13.13
CA LYS A 426 -28.19 -1.16 12.35
C LYS A 426 -28.37 -0.31 11.08
N PHE A 427 -27.65 0.81 10.98
CA PHE A 427 -27.70 1.74 9.85
C PHE A 427 -26.43 1.72 9.01
N GLY A 428 -25.37 1.00 9.44
CA GLY A 428 -24.07 1.03 8.77
C GLY A 428 -23.25 2.27 9.10
N TYR A 429 -23.50 2.89 10.27
CA TYR A 429 -22.83 4.14 10.64
C TYR A 429 -21.60 3.89 11.50
N HIS A 430 -21.74 3.27 12.66
CA HIS A 430 -20.61 3.01 13.57
C HIS A 430 -20.14 1.56 13.52
N ALA A 431 -18.83 1.34 13.52
CA ALA A 431 -18.26 0.03 13.84
C ALA A 431 -18.56 -0.30 15.30
N VAL A 432 -19.30 -1.38 15.57
CA VAL A 432 -19.80 -1.73 16.91
C VAL A 432 -19.31 -3.07 17.45
N GLU A 433 -18.85 -3.98 16.59
CA GLU A 433 -18.32 -5.28 16.97
C GLU A 433 -16.95 -5.50 16.32
N ASN A 434 -15.97 -5.96 17.09
CA ASN A 434 -14.59 -6.20 16.63
C ASN A 434 -14.05 -5.01 15.80
N ARG A 435 -14.11 -3.81 16.36
CA ARG A 435 -13.60 -2.61 15.70
C ARG A 435 -12.17 -2.83 15.26
N CYS A 436 -11.87 -2.47 14.04
CA CYS A 436 -10.56 -2.62 13.42
C CYS A 436 -10.10 -1.26 12.88
N THR A 437 -9.09 -0.68 13.49
CA THR A 437 -8.48 0.57 13.02
C THR A 437 -7.53 0.29 11.85
N ILE A 438 -7.10 1.34 11.15
CA ILE A 438 -6.07 1.21 10.11
C ILE A 438 -4.75 0.65 10.69
N HIS A 439 -4.42 0.99 11.92
CA HIS A 439 -3.23 0.42 12.58
C HIS A 439 -3.38 -1.08 12.88
N ASP A 440 -4.59 -1.55 13.21
CA ASP A 440 -4.87 -2.98 13.41
C ASP A 440 -4.81 -3.74 12.09
N LEU A 441 -5.31 -3.14 11.01
CA LEU A 441 -5.15 -3.64 9.64
C LEU A 441 -3.67 -3.81 9.29
N HIS A 442 -2.85 -2.78 9.52
CA HIS A 442 -1.40 -2.82 9.28
C HIS A 442 -0.70 -3.87 10.14
N ALA A 443 -1.02 -3.93 11.44
CA ALA A 443 -0.48 -4.95 12.35
C ALA A 443 -0.80 -6.36 11.86
N THR A 444 -2.03 -6.58 11.38
CA THR A 444 -2.49 -7.87 10.88
C THR A 444 -1.80 -8.26 9.56
N ILE A 445 -1.63 -7.33 8.64
CA ILE A 445 -0.88 -7.57 7.39
C ILE A 445 0.58 -7.92 7.70
N LEU A 446 1.24 -7.17 8.58
CA LEU A 446 2.61 -7.47 8.99
C LEU A 446 2.72 -8.83 9.67
N HIS A 447 1.75 -9.19 10.52
CA HIS A 447 1.69 -10.49 11.17
C HIS A 447 1.58 -11.63 10.15
N LEU A 448 0.68 -11.52 9.16
CA LEU A 448 0.57 -12.50 8.07
C LEU A 448 1.89 -12.67 7.29
N LEU A 449 2.66 -11.59 7.14
CA LEU A 449 4.00 -11.59 6.55
C LEU A 449 5.10 -12.12 7.49
N GLY A 450 4.75 -12.60 8.69
CA GLY A 450 5.70 -13.12 9.67
C GLY A 450 6.45 -12.04 10.46
N ILE A 451 6.00 -10.81 10.41
CA ILE A 451 6.63 -9.65 11.06
C ILE A 451 5.89 -9.29 12.34
N ASP A 452 6.62 -9.16 13.45
CA ASP A 452 6.12 -8.48 14.64
C ASP A 452 6.18 -6.96 14.42
N HIS A 453 5.03 -6.35 14.22
CA HIS A 453 4.91 -4.92 13.94
C HIS A 453 5.46 -4.02 15.05
N THR A 454 5.63 -4.56 16.27
CA THR A 454 6.18 -3.82 17.42
C THR A 454 7.72 -3.81 17.42
N LYS A 455 8.35 -4.75 16.70
CA LYS A 455 9.81 -4.93 16.63
C LYS A 455 10.41 -4.43 15.32
N LEU A 456 9.61 -4.29 14.27
CA LEU A 456 10.08 -3.69 13.01
C LEU A 456 10.13 -2.17 13.18
N THR A 457 11.30 -1.65 13.57
CA THR A 457 11.53 -0.23 13.81
C THR A 457 12.63 0.32 12.92
N TYR A 458 12.58 1.63 12.70
CA TYR A 458 13.66 2.40 12.09
C TYR A 458 13.93 3.66 12.91
N GLN A 459 15.19 3.85 13.29
CA GLN A 459 15.59 5.03 14.05
C GLN A 459 15.71 6.25 13.13
N HIS A 460 14.98 7.29 13.43
CA HIS A 460 15.03 8.55 12.70
C HIS A 460 14.92 9.72 13.70
N ASN A 461 15.83 10.70 13.61
CA ASN A 461 15.85 11.87 14.49
C ASN A 461 15.72 11.53 15.99
N GLY A 462 16.40 10.48 16.45
CA GLY A 462 16.45 10.08 17.87
C GLY A 462 15.21 9.30 18.36
N ARG A 463 14.26 8.96 17.47
CA ARG A 463 13.09 8.13 17.80
C ARG A 463 13.06 6.87 16.93
N ASP A 464 12.65 5.74 17.53
CA ASP A 464 12.32 4.53 16.80
C ASP A 464 10.88 4.61 16.26
N PHE A 465 10.76 4.62 14.94
CA PHE A 465 9.50 4.63 14.24
C PHE A 465 9.11 3.22 13.79
N ARG A 466 7.82 2.96 13.71
CA ARG A 466 7.23 1.77 13.11
C ARG A 466 5.93 2.13 12.36
N LEU A 467 5.48 1.29 11.45
CA LEU A 467 4.27 1.53 10.64
C LEU A 467 3.03 1.79 11.51
N THR A 468 2.89 1.07 12.61
CA THR A 468 1.72 1.16 13.50
C THR A 468 1.87 2.22 14.60
N ASP A 469 2.93 2.99 14.61
CA ASP A 469 3.30 3.93 15.65
C ASP A 469 3.19 3.29 17.06
N VAL A 470 2.40 3.83 17.97
CA VAL A 470 2.16 3.26 19.31
C VAL A 470 0.92 2.36 19.38
N TYR A 471 0.25 2.17 18.26
CA TYR A 471 -1.03 1.48 18.13
C TYR A 471 -0.88 0.10 17.45
N GLY A 472 -2.01 -0.50 17.12
CA GLY A 472 -2.15 -1.70 16.31
C GLY A 472 -2.26 -2.97 17.13
N GLU A 473 -3.37 -3.66 16.94
CA GLU A 473 -3.62 -5.00 17.45
C GLU A 473 -3.89 -5.94 16.29
N VAL A 474 -3.29 -7.14 16.34
CA VAL A 474 -3.52 -8.14 15.31
C VAL A 474 -4.94 -8.68 15.43
N ALA A 475 -5.72 -8.60 14.36
CA ALA A 475 -7.07 -9.14 14.30
C ALA A 475 -7.04 -10.68 14.25
N GLN A 476 -6.75 -11.33 15.38
CA GLN A 476 -6.56 -12.79 15.49
C GLN A 476 -7.75 -13.60 14.93
N GLY A 477 -8.96 -13.05 15.02
CA GLY A 477 -10.17 -13.73 14.56
C GLY A 477 -10.22 -14.03 13.07
N ILE A 478 -9.44 -13.31 12.24
CA ILE A 478 -9.39 -13.52 10.78
C ILE A 478 -8.30 -14.53 10.33
N LEU A 479 -7.39 -14.89 11.22
CA LEU A 479 -6.29 -15.79 10.89
C LEU A 479 -6.78 -17.26 10.83
N ALA A 480 -6.42 -17.98 9.75
CA ALA A 480 -6.77 -19.39 9.55
C ALA A 480 -5.91 -20.34 10.39
#